data_62f1db3338f8783458e5ffdea7390a8c
#
_entry.id   62f1db3338f8783458e5ffdea7390a8c
#
_cell.length_a   1.000
_cell.length_b   1.000
_cell.length_c   1.000
_cell.angle_alpha   90.00
_cell.angle_beta   90.00
_cell.angle_gamma   90.00
#
_symmetry.space_group_name_H-M   'P 1'
#
loop_
_entity.id
_entity.type
_entity.pdbx_description
1 polymer ?
#
loop_
_entity_poly.entity_id
_entity_poly.type
_entity_poly.pdbx_seq_one_letter_code
_entity_poly.pdbx_strand_id
1 'polypeptide(L)' 'MREATTLASEMSSDDPEVGLRAVASLRALVDSVEQLQVESAREHGWTWQEIARVLGVSKQAVHQKHARGRRLFRRGAG' A
#
# COMPACT_ATOMS: atom_id res chain seq x y z
N MET A 1 -14.02 7.72 -2.96
CA MET A 1 -13.46 6.57 -2.24
C MET A 1 -14.39 6.17 -1.11
N ARG A 2 -14.61 4.89 -0.94
CA ARG A 2 -15.53 4.38 0.08
C ARG A 2 -14.90 4.47 1.47
N GLU A 3 -15.73 4.72 2.46
CA GLU A 3 -15.26 4.79 3.84
C GLU A 3 -14.88 3.41 4.38
N ALA A 4 -13.94 3.38 5.31
CA ALA A 4 -13.47 2.13 5.89
C ALA A 4 -14.59 1.35 6.59
N THR A 5 -15.52 2.05 7.23
CA THR A 5 -16.65 1.40 7.91
C THR A 5 -17.54 0.69 6.90
N THR A 6 -17.77 1.30 5.73
CA THR A 6 -18.56 0.68 4.67
C THR A 6 -17.86 -0.56 4.14
N LEU A 7 -16.55 -0.47 3.92
CA LEU A 7 -15.77 -1.61 3.44
C LEU A 7 -15.77 -2.76 4.44
N ALA A 8 -15.63 -2.44 5.72
CA ALA A 8 -15.65 -3.46 6.77
C ALA A 8 -16.99 -4.19 6.81
N SER A 9 -18.08 -3.44 6.66
CA SER A 9 -19.42 -4.03 6.63
C SER A 9 -19.59 -4.95 5.43
N GLU A 10 -19.09 -4.54 4.25
CA GLU A 10 -19.17 -5.36 3.05
C GLU A 10 -18.33 -6.62 3.14
N MET A 11 -17.16 -6.54 3.81
CA MET A 11 -16.31 -7.71 4.02
C MET A 11 -16.98 -8.76 4.89
N SER A 12 -17.96 -8.36 5.72
CA SER A 12 -18.72 -9.27 6.56
C SER A 12 -19.93 -9.86 5.84
N SER A 13 -20.15 -9.51 4.58
CA SER A 13 -21.29 -10.00 3.79
C SER A 13 -21.16 -11.48 3.51
N ASP A 14 -22.31 -12.18 3.45
CA ASP A 14 -22.36 -13.59 3.05
C ASP A 14 -22.16 -13.76 1.54
N ASP A 15 -22.27 -12.69 0.76
CA ASP A 15 -22.05 -12.74 -0.67
C ASP A 15 -20.56 -12.63 -0.98
N PRO A 16 -19.92 -13.70 -1.49
CA PRO A 16 -18.47 -13.66 -1.76
C PRO A 16 -18.06 -12.56 -2.72
N GLU A 17 -18.89 -12.25 -3.71
CA GLU A 17 -18.54 -11.19 -4.65
C GLU A 17 -18.47 -9.82 -3.97
N VAL A 18 -19.44 -9.52 -3.14
CA VAL A 18 -19.45 -8.27 -2.37
C VAL A 18 -18.27 -8.21 -1.44
N GLY A 19 -18.01 -9.29 -0.72
CA GLY A 19 -16.89 -9.36 0.21
C GLY A 19 -15.55 -9.19 -0.48
N LEU A 20 -15.34 -9.88 -1.59
CA LEU A 20 -14.08 -9.82 -2.30
C LEU A 20 -13.85 -8.45 -2.94
N ARG A 21 -14.90 -7.81 -3.44
CA ARG A 21 -14.77 -6.45 -3.96
C ARG A 21 -14.40 -5.46 -2.87
N ALA A 22 -14.95 -5.64 -1.68
CA ALA A 22 -14.61 -4.78 -0.55
C ALA A 22 -13.15 -4.96 -0.17
N VAL A 23 -12.66 -6.21 -0.16
CA VAL A 23 -11.25 -6.50 0.12
C VAL A 23 -10.36 -5.85 -0.92
N ALA A 24 -10.72 -5.95 -2.21
CA ALA A 24 -9.92 -5.35 -3.28
C ALA A 24 -9.84 -3.82 -3.13
N SER A 25 -10.96 -3.18 -2.77
CA SER A 25 -10.99 -1.74 -2.56
C SER A 25 -10.12 -1.33 -1.38
N LEU A 26 -10.20 -2.11 -0.29
CA LEU A 26 -9.38 -1.82 0.90
C LEU A 26 -7.90 -2.01 0.60
N ARG A 27 -7.57 -3.05 -0.15
CA ARG A 27 -6.18 -3.30 -0.53
C ARG A 27 -5.61 -2.15 -1.35
N ALA A 28 -6.39 -1.62 -2.29
CA ALA A 28 -5.97 -0.48 -3.09
C ALA A 28 -5.72 0.76 -2.22
N LEU A 29 -6.59 0.98 -1.23
CA LEU A 29 -6.42 2.07 -0.30
C LEU A 29 -5.14 1.91 0.53
N VAL A 30 -4.92 0.71 1.06
CA VAL A 30 -3.73 0.42 1.85
C VAL A 30 -2.48 0.63 1.00
N ASP A 31 -2.49 0.17 -0.24
CA ASP A 31 -1.34 0.34 -1.13
C ASP A 31 -1.01 1.81 -1.36
N SER A 32 -2.03 2.65 -1.54
CA SER A 32 -1.83 4.07 -1.73
C SER A 32 -1.22 4.73 -0.50
N VAL A 33 -1.74 4.40 0.68
CA VAL A 33 -1.22 4.94 1.94
C VAL A 33 0.19 4.42 2.20
N GLU A 34 0.43 3.15 1.92
CA GLU A 34 1.76 2.57 2.09
C GLU A 34 2.79 3.30 1.23
N GLN A 35 2.44 3.59 -0.03
CA GLN A 35 3.33 4.30 -0.93
C GLN A 35 3.72 5.67 -0.35
N LEU A 36 2.75 6.41 0.15
CA LEU A 36 3.01 7.72 0.74
C LEU A 36 3.90 7.61 1.99
N GLN A 37 3.65 6.62 2.83
CA GLN A 37 4.44 6.44 4.05
C GLN A 37 5.86 5.98 3.75
N VAL A 38 6.04 5.13 2.74
CA VAL A 38 7.37 4.68 2.33
C VAL A 38 8.16 5.87 1.79
N GLU A 39 7.54 6.70 0.97
CA GLU A 39 8.21 7.90 0.45
C GLU A 39 8.63 8.84 1.57
N SER A 40 7.76 9.03 2.54
CA SER A 40 8.06 9.85 3.71
C SER A 40 9.24 9.29 4.49
N ALA A 41 9.25 7.98 4.72
CA ALA A 41 10.35 7.34 5.43
C ALA A 41 11.67 7.54 4.68
N ARG A 42 11.67 7.37 3.36
CA ARG A 42 12.87 7.58 2.57
C ARG A 42 13.36 9.01 2.64
N GLU A 43 12.46 9.96 2.65
CA GLU A 43 12.82 11.37 2.79
C GLU A 43 13.45 11.67 4.15
N HIS A 44 13.06 10.90 5.18
CA HIS A 44 13.65 11.01 6.51
C HIS A 44 14.92 10.18 6.67
N GLY A 45 15.43 9.61 5.59
CA GLY A 45 16.69 8.88 5.61
C GLY A 45 16.60 7.43 6.01
N TRP A 46 15.41 6.86 6.06
CA TRP A 46 15.25 5.44 6.39
C TRP A 46 15.83 4.56 5.30
N THR A 47 16.46 3.47 5.71
CA THR A 47 16.91 2.46 4.78
C THR A 47 15.75 1.54 4.39
N TRP A 48 15.90 0.86 3.26
CA TRP A 48 14.89 -0.12 2.84
C TRP A 48 14.72 -1.22 3.88
N GLN A 49 15.81 -1.61 4.55
CA GLN A 49 15.77 -2.63 5.59
C GLN A 49 14.92 -2.17 6.78
N GLU A 50 15.07 -0.93 7.17
CA GLU A 50 14.28 -0.37 8.28
C GLU A 50 12.79 -0.32 7.92
N ILE A 51 12.48 0.09 6.71
CA ILE A 51 11.10 0.15 6.22
C ILE A 51 10.50 -1.26 6.19
N ALA A 52 11.25 -2.21 5.64
CA ALA A 52 10.80 -3.60 5.56
C ALA A 52 10.51 -4.19 6.93
N ARG A 53 11.37 -3.88 7.90
CA ARG A 53 11.20 -4.38 9.27
C ARG A 53 9.87 -3.92 9.86
N VAL A 54 9.57 -2.64 9.69
CA VAL A 54 8.33 -2.09 10.25
C VAL A 54 7.10 -2.65 9.51
N LEU A 55 7.19 -2.80 8.19
CA LEU A 55 6.09 -3.34 7.41
C LEU A 55 5.91 -4.86 7.56
N GLY A 56 6.92 -5.54 8.10
CA GLY A 56 6.85 -6.99 8.28
C GLY A 56 7.04 -7.77 7.00
N VAL A 57 7.81 -7.25 6.06
CA VAL A 57 8.10 -7.90 4.77
C VAL A 57 9.60 -7.94 4.56
N SER A 58 10.05 -8.62 3.49
CA SER A 58 11.47 -8.67 3.19
C SER A 58 11.94 -7.35 2.57
N LYS A 59 13.23 -7.05 2.77
CA LYS A 59 13.85 -5.87 2.17
C LYS A 59 13.69 -5.90 0.65
N GLN A 60 13.90 -7.06 0.06
CA GLN A 60 13.80 -7.21 -1.39
C GLN A 60 12.40 -6.90 -1.89
N ALA A 61 11.38 -7.38 -1.18
CA ALA A 61 9.98 -7.17 -1.57
C ALA A 61 9.61 -5.69 -1.54
N VAL A 62 9.97 -4.99 -0.45
CA VAL A 62 9.61 -3.58 -0.34
C VAL A 62 10.41 -2.73 -1.34
N HIS A 63 11.67 -3.09 -1.55
CA HIS A 63 12.52 -2.37 -2.51
C HIS A 63 11.96 -2.50 -3.93
N GLN A 64 11.63 -3.72 -4.33
CA GLN A 64 11.08 -3.95 -5.67
C GLN A 64 9.77 -3.19 -5.89
N LYS A 65 8.91 -3.24 -4.90
CA LYS A 65 7.59 -2.62 -5.02
C LYS A 65 7.66 -1.09 -5.06
N HIS A 66 8.43 -0.50 -4.17
CA HIS A 66 8.39 0.96 -3.98
C HIS A 66 9.49 1.71 -4.70
N ALA A 67 10.66 1.11 -4.87
CA ALA A 67 11.72 1.77 -5.62
C ALA A 67 11.34 1.92 -7.09
N ARG A 68 10.72 0.88 -7.66
CA ARG A 68 10.26 0.94 -9.05
C ARG A 68 9.17 1.98 -9.25
N GLY A 69 8.18 1.99 -8.35
CA GLY A 69 7.08 2.94 -8.42
C GLY A 69 7.58 4.38 -8.29
N ARG A 70 8.51 4.61 -7.39
CA ARG A 70 9.09 5.92 -7.20
C ARG A 70 9.85 6.38 -8.44
N ARG A 71 10.59 5.48 -9.07
CA ARG A 71 11.34 5.79 -10.28
C ARG A 71 10.40 6.18 -11.41
N LEU A 72 9.34 5.42 -11.61
CA LEU A 72 8.34 5.72 -12.65
C LEU A 72 7.67 7.06 -12.39
N PHE A 73 7.36 7.34 -11.15
CA PHE A 73 6.74 8.59 -10.76
C PHE A 73 7.66 9.77 -11.08
N ARG A 74 8.95 9.64 -10.79
CA ARG A 74 9.92 10.70 -11.09
C ARG A 74 9.99 10.97 -12.59
N ARG A 75 9.97 9.91 -13.39
CA ARG A 75 10.00 10.08 -14.85
C ARG A 75 8.75 10.79 -15.34
N GLY A 76 7.61 10.46 -14.78
CA GLY A 76 6.38 11.13 -15.12
C GLY A 76 6.38 12.59 -14.72
N ALA A 77 7.07 12.94 -13.64
CA ALA A 77 7.18 14.31 -13.17
C ALA A 77 8.22 15.09 -13.95
N GLY A 78 9.20 14.39 -14.46
CA GLY A 78 10.28 15.01 -15.24
C GLY A 78 9.96 14.98 -16.70
#